data_6f3f09a532a7380f25ee7057b3e08029
#
_entry.id   6f3f09a532a7380f25ee7057b3e08029
#
_cell.length_a   1.000
_cell.length_b   1.000
_cell.length_c   1.000
_cell.angle_alpha   90.00
_cell.angle_beta   90.00
_cell.angle_gamma   90.00
#
_symmetry.space_group_name_H-M   'P 1'
#
loop_
_entity.id
_entity.type
_entity.pdbx_description
1 polymer ?
#
loop_
_entity_poly.entity_id
_entity_poly.type
_entity_poly.pdbx_seq_one_letter_code
_entity_poly.pdbx_strand_id
1 'polypeptide(L)'
;LIDGVGDRRFDPDSTLTVAQAIKLSAALHQLDRTGEVSLKNGAGNWYDAYVSYAVANGILEERYAGYSREQMNAPVTRGEFVHILHGALEHYEQLNTVADNAIPDVKLGDAFAAAIYELYRAGILQGNDTAGTFRPESTIKRSEAAAILLRMFEPSARKSFTLGA
;
A
#
# COMPACT_ATOMS: atom_id res chain seq x y z
N LEU A 1 -10.67 -1.88 7.90
CA LEU A 1 -9.66 -2.68 7.20
C LEU A 1 -8.39 -2.94 8.05
N ILE A 2 -8.00 -1.99 8.90
CA ILE A 2 -6.84 -2.16 9.77
C ILE A 2 -7.32 -2.63 11.14
N ASP A 3 -6.93 -3.85 11.52
CA ASP A 3 -7.30 -4.43 12.80
C ASP A 3 -6.44 -3.84 13.94
N GLY A 4 -6.99 -3.81 15.14
CA GLY A 4 -6.27 -3.41 16.34
C GLY A 4 -5.27 -4.47 16.80
N VAL A 5 -4.39 -4.09 17.73
CA VAL A 5 -3.32 -4.95 18.29
C VAL A 5 -3.73 -5.49 19.67
N GLY A 6 -4.72 -6.36 19.74
CA GLY A 6 -5.25 -6.85 21.02
C GLY A 6 -6.05 -5.79 21.79
N ASP A 7 -6.77 -6.18 22.83
CA ASP A 7 -7.60 -5.32 23.69
C ASP A 7 -8.34 -4.17 22.97
N ARG A 8 -8.66 -4.34 21.69
CA ARG A 8 -9.29 -3.34 20.81
C ARG A 8 -8.50 -2.03 20.67
N ARG A 9 -7.20 -2.03 20.95
CA ARG A 9 -6.36 -0.85 20.77
C ARG A 9 -5.75 -0.81 19.39
N PHE A 10 -5.83 0.35 18.74
CA PHE A 10 -5.07 0.68 17.55
C PHE A 10 -3.72 1.28 18.01
N ASP A 11 -2.62 0.59 17.69
CA ASP A 11 -1.28 1.09 17.98
C ASP A 11 -0.72 1.81 16.76
N PRO A 12 -0.78 3.15 16.71
CA PRO A 12 -0.39 3.92 15.54
C PRO A 12 1.09 3.85 15.20
N ASP A 13 1.92 3.55 16.18
CA ASP A 13 3.39 3.52 16.02
C ASP A 13 3.93 2.13 15.67
N SER A 14 3.12 1.08 15.79
CA SER A 14 3.55 -0.25 15.37
C SER A 14 3.63 -0.36 13.85
N THR A 15 4.47 -1.27 13.38
CA THR A 15 4.67 -1.55 11.97
C THR A 15 3.71 -2.61 11.45
N LEU A 16 3.59 -2.72 10.12
CA LEU A 16 2.82 -3.77 9.45
C LEU A 16 3.76 -4.82 8.86
N THR A 17 3.27 -6.05 8.76
CA THR A 17 3.96 -7.13 8.05
C THR A 17 3.56 -7.14 6.57
N VAL A 18 4.34 -7.86 5.75
CA VAL A 18 3.99 -8.11 4.34
C VAL A 18 2.60 -8.74 4.23
N ALA A 19 2.31 -9.77 5.03
CA ALA A 19 1.01 -10.44 5.01
C ALA A 19 -0.15 -9.50 5.36
N GLN A 20 0.04 -8.60 6.33
CA GLN A 20 -0.98 -7.60 6.68
C GLN A 20 -1.22 -6.60 5.54
N ALA A 21 -0.18 -6.17 4.85
CA ALA A 21 -0.29 -5.32 3.67
C ALA A 21 -1.10 -6.01 2.56
N ILE A 22 -0.83 -7.29 2.30
CA ILE A 22 -1.56 -8.08 1.30
C ILE A 22 -3.04 -8.22 1.68
N LYS A 23 -3.35 -8.46 2.95
CA LYS A 23 -4.73 -8.49 3.44
C LYS A 23 -5.45 -7.18 3.15
N LEU A 24 -4.82 -6.05 3.45
CA LEU A 24 -5.40 -4.73 3.20
C LEU A 24 -5.68 -4.50 1.70
N SER A 25 -4.73 -4.86 0.85
CA SER A 25 -4.87 -4.70 -0.60
C SER A 25 -5.98 -5.57 -1.17
N ALA A 26 -6.04 -6.84 -0.79
CA ALA A 26 -7.08 -7.77 -1.21
C ALA A 26 -8.48 -7.30 -0.75
N ALA A 27 -8.58 -6.87 0.51
CA ALA A 27 -9.84 -6.37 1.06
C ALA A 27 -10.30 -5.08 0.36
N LEU A 28 -9.39 -4.15 0.10
CA LEU A 28 -9.69 -2.91 -0.61
C LEU A 28 -10.18 -3.19 -2.04
N HIS A 29 -9.49 -4.07 -2.76
CA HIS A 29 -9.89 -4.48 -4.11
C HIS A 29 -11.29 -5.10 -4.12
N GLN A 30 -11.57 -6.01 -3.20
CA GLN A 30 -12.89 -6.64 -3.12
C GLN A 30 -13.97 -5.62 -2.77
N LEU A 31 -13.70 -4.72 -1.82
CA LEU A 31 -14.63 -3.65 -1.43
C LEU A 31 -14.94 -2.73 -2.61
N ASP A 32 -13.92 -2.33 -3.38
CA ASP A 32 -14.08 -1.48 -4.57
C ASP A 32 -14.93 -2.16 -5.65
N ARG A 33 -14.72 -3.48 -5.84
CA ARG A 33 -15.40 -4.26 -6.88
C ARG A 33 -16.82 -4.65 -6.54
N THR A 34 -17.08 -4.99 -5.27
CA THR A 34 -18.34 -5.63 -4.85
C THR A 34 -19.12 -4.85 -3.81
N GLY A 35 -18.53 -3.82 -3.22
CA GLY A 35 -19.12 -3.04 -2.13
C GLY A 35 -19.02 -3.70 -0.75
N GLU A 36 -18.46 -4.89 -0.66
CA GLU A 36 -18.31 -5.60 0.62
C GLU A 36 -17.05 -6.47 0.65
N VAL A 37 -16.60 -6.82 1.84
CA VAL A 37 -15.46 -7.71 2.04
C VAL A 37 -15.96 -9.04 2.58
N SER A 38 -15.88 -10.09 1.77
CA SER A 38 -16.26 -11.46 2.14
C SER A 38 -15.05 -12.36 2.43
N LEU A 39 -13.84 -11.90 2.09
CA LEU A 39 -12.61 -12.65 2.36
C LEU A 39 -12.42 -12.88 3.86
N LYS A 40 -11.99 -14.10 4.21
CA LYS A 40 -11.74 -14.53 5.59
C LYS A 40 -10.37 -15.17 5.69
N ASN A 41 -9.85 -15.22 6.91
CA ASN A 41 -8.60 -15.88 7.19
C ASN A 41 -8.64 -17.35 6.75
N GLY A 42 -7.54 -17.84 6.18
CA GLY A 42 -7.39 -19.22 5.76
C GLY A 42 -7.28 -20.19 6.94
N ALA A 43 -7.54 -21.48 6.68
CA ALA A 43 -7.44 -22.54 7.68
C ALA A 43 -5.99 -22.93 8.01
N GLY A 44 -5.06 -22.77 7.07
CA GLY A 44 -3.62 -22.96 7.26
C GLY A 44 -2.99 -21.71 7.86
N ASN A 45 -2.19 -20.98 7.05
CA ASN A 45 -1.77 -19.65 7.44
C ASN A 45 -2.97 -18.70 7.26
N TRP A 46 -3.16 -17.79 8.19
CA TRP A 46 -4.31 -16.88 8.13
C TRP A 46 -4.34 -16.02 6.85
N TYR A 47 -3.18 -15.73 6.27
CA TYR A 47 -3.04 -14.89 5.09
C TYR A 47 -3.23 -15.63 3.76
N ASP A 48 -3.29 -16.96 3.75
CA ASP A 48 -3.30 -17.75 2.50
C ASP A 48 -4.44 -17.36 1.56
N ALA A 49 -5.63 -17.12 2.09
CA ALA A 49 -6.78 -16.72 1.29
C ALA A 49 -6.58 -15.36 0.61
N TYR A 50 -5.95 -14.42 1.32
CA TYR A 50 -5.69 -13.08 0.80
C TYR A 50 -4.60 -13.09 -0.28
N VAL A 51 -3.56 -13.88 -0.09
CA VAL A 51 -2.48 -14.05 -1.08
C VAL A 51 -3.04 -14.69 -2.35
N SER A 52 -3.80 -15.78 -2.21
CA SER A 52 -4.43 -16.46 -3.35
C SER A 52 -5.37 -15.52 -4.12
N TYR A 53 -6.18 -14.76 -3.41
CA TYR A 53 -7.07 -13.77 -4.03
C TYR A 53 -6.27 -12.70 -4.78
N ALA A 54 -5.25 -12.14 -4.14
CA ALA A 54 -4.45 -11.06 -4.73
C ALA A 54 -3.73 -11.50 -6.00
N VAL A 55 -3.14 -12.69 -6.00
CA VAL A 55 -2.47 -13.24 -7.19
C VAL A 55 -3.49 -13.58 -8.29
N ALA A 56 -4.60 -14.25 -7.95
CA ALA A 56 -5.63 -14.63 -8.91
C ALA A 56 -6.30 -13.42 -9.59
N ASN A 57 -6.39 -12.29 -8.91
CA ASN A 57 -6.99 -11.06 -9.44
C ASN A 57 -5.97 -10.08 -10.04
N GLY A 58 -4.70 -10.48 -10.18
CA GLY A 58 -3.67 -9.64 -10.77
C GLY A 58 -3.24 -8.44 -9.92
N ILE A 59 -3.60 -8.43 -8.64
CA ILE A 59 -3.19 -7.38 -7.69
C ILE A 59 -1.68 -7.48 -7.44
N LEU A 60 -1.18 -8.70 -7.29
CA LEU A 60 0.22 -9.01 -7.01
C LEU A 60 0.78 -10.02 -8.00
N GLU A 61 2.08 -9.96 -8.16
CA GLU A 61 2.85 -10.92 -8.96
C GLU A 61 2.83 -12.31 -8.29
N GLU A 62 2.90 -13.34 -9.11
CA GLU A 62 2.89 -14.74 -8.66
C GLU A 62 3.97 -15.07 -7.62
N ARG A 63 5.10 -14.35 -7.64
CA ARG A 63 6.18 -14.54 -6.67
C ARG A 63 5.75 -14.45 -5.21
N TYR A 64 4.71 -13.68 -4.91
CA TYR A 64 4.18 -13.56 -3.55
C TYR A 64 3.55 -14.86 -3.03
N ALA A 65 3.01 -15.69 -3.91
CA ALA A 65 2.51 -17.02 -3.53
C ALA A 65 3.63 -17.97 -3.06
N GLY A 66 4.87 -17.68 -3.46
CA GLY A 66 6.06 -18.43 -3.04
C GLY A 66 6.77 -17.88 -1.81
N TYR A 67 6.27 -16.81 -1.20
CA TYR A 67 6.89 -16.25 -0.01
C TYR A 67 6.85 -17.24 1.16
N SER A 68 7.98 -17.36 1.86
CA SER A 68 8.05 -18.14 3.10
C SER A 68 7.24 -17.47 4.21
N ARG A 69 6.94 -18.24 5.26
CA ARG A 69 6.29 -17.71 6.45
C ARG A 69 7.11 -16.59 7.09
N GLU A 70 8.43 -16.69 7.07
CA GLU A 70 9.34 -15.65 7.55
C GLU A 70 9.20 -14.36 6.73
N GLN A 71 9.18 -14.47 5.39
CA GLN A 71 8.99 -13.32 4.51
C GLN A 71 7.62 -12.66 4.71
N MET A 72 6.55 -13.45 4.86
CA MET A 72 5.21 -12.93 5.10
C MET A 72 5.07 -12.21 6.44
N ASN A 73 5.81 -12.65 7.45
CA ASN A 73 5.78 -12.03 8.78
C ASN A 73 6.84 -10.94 8.99
N ALA A 74 7.67 -10.68 7.99
CA ALA A 74 8.65 -9.59 8.05
C ALA A 74 7.94 -8.22 8.00
N PRO A 75 8.50 -7.20 8.67
CA PRO A 75 8.02 -5.82 8.53
C PRO A 75 8.07 -5.39 7.06
N VAL A 76 6.96 -4.84 6.55
CA VAL A 76 6.92 -4.33 5.18
C VAL A 76 7.57 -2.95 5.11
N THR A 77 8.38 -2.70 4.06
CA THR A 77 8.92 -1.37 3.79
C THR A 77 7.84 -0.47 3.21
N ARG A 78 8.04 0.84 3.29
CA ARG A 78 7.14 1.83 2.69
C ARG A 78 6.98 1.62 1.18
N GLY A 79 8.10 1.35 0.49
CA GLY A 79 8.10 1.08 -0.95
C GLY A 79 7.30 -0.17 -1.31
N GLU A 80 7.54 -1.27 -0.62
CA GLU A 80 6.80 -2.51 -0.86
C GLU A 80 5.32 -2.40 -0.48
N PHE A 81 5.01 -1.71 0.62
CA PHE A 81 3.62 -1.44 1.01
C PHE A 81 2.85 -0.72 -0.10
N VAL A 82 3.43 0.35 -0.63
CA VAL A 82 2.83 1.12 -1.74
C VAL A 82 2.66 0.24 -2.98
N HIS A 83 3.66 -0.57 -3.33
CA HIS A 83 3.56 -1.51 -4.45
C HIS A 83 2.41 -2.52 -4.25
N ILE A 84 2.29 -3.09 -3.05
CA ILE A 84 1.22 -4.04 -2.72
C ILE A 84 -0.16 -3.37 -2.82
N LEU A 85 -0.32 -2.17 -2.26
CA LEU A 85 -1.60 -1.46 -2.26
C LEU A 85 -1.96 -0.91 -3.64
N HIS A 86 -0.97 -0.53 -4.45
CA HIS A 86 -1.19 0.01 -5.79
C HIS A 86 -2.04 -0.91 -6.68
N GLY A 87 -1.84 -2.21 -6.58
CA GLY A 87 -2.60 -3.20 -7.35
C GLY A 87 -4.08 -3.32 -6.95
N ALA A 88 -4.49 -2.74 -5.82
CA ALA A 88 -5.86 -2.85 -5.32
C ALA A 88 -6.89 -2.06 -6.15
N LEU A 89 -6.47 -0.99 -6.81
CA LEU A 89 -7.32 -0.17 -7.68
C LEU A 89 -6.82 -0.23 -9.13
N GLU A 90 -7.73 -0.22 -10.07
CA GLU A 90 -7.38 -0.30 -11.49
C GLU A 90 -6.99 1.07 -12.07
N HIS A 91 -7.43 2.13 -11.44
CA HIS A 91 -7.31 3.47 -12.02
C HIS A 91 -6.98 4.51 -10.95
N TYR A 92 -6.03 5.38 -11.28
CA TYR A 92 -5.63 6.50 -10.43
C TYR A 92 -5.72 7.80 -11.23
N GLU A 93 -6.64 8.66 -10.83
CA GLU A 93 -6.77 9.98 -11.44
C GLU A 93 -5.54 10.84 -11.09
N GLN A 94 -4.95 11.47 -12.10
CA GLN A 94 -3.82 12.37 -11.87
C GLN A 94 -4.32 13.71 -11.33
N LEU A 95 -3.96 14.00 -10.09
CA LEU A 95 -4.26 15.27 -9.41
C LEU A 95 -3.06 16.22 -9.47
N ASN A 96 -1.84 15.70 -9.34
CA ASN A 96 -0.62 16.47 -9.16
C ASN A 96 0.32 16.37 -10.36
N THR A 97 1.09 17.43 -10.59
CA THR A 97 2.25 17.39 -11.48
C THR A 97 3.47 16.98 -10.66
N VAL A 98 4.02 15.80 -10.97
CA VAL A 98 5.27 15.30 -10.38
C VAL A 98 6.19 14.92 -11.54
N ALA A 99 7.24 15.73 -11.73
CA ALA A 99 8.20 15.47 -12.80
C ALA A 99 8.95 14.17 -12.59
N ASP A 100 9.40 13.55 -13.67
CA ASP A 100 10.21 12.35 -13.61
C ASP A 100 11.47 12.60 -12.76
N ASN A 101 11.77 11.67 -11.87
CA ASN A 101 12.91 11.74 -10.95
C ASN A 101 12.87 12.92 -9.94
N ALA A 102 11.72 13.59 -9.78
CA ALA A 102 11.58 14.72 -8.84
C ALA A 102 11.51 14.30 -7.37
N ILE A 103 11.12 13.07 -7.07
CA ILE A 103 11.17 12.55 -5.69
C ILE A 103 12.65 12.38 -5.31
N PRO A 104 13.14 13.05 -4.25
CA PRO A 104 14.57 13.11 -3.97
C PRO A 104 15.26 11.75 -3.85
N ASP A 105 14.61 10.80 -3.21
CA ASP A 105 15.17 9.49 -2.89
C ASP A 105 14.52 8.33 -3.66
N VAL A 106 13.73 8.62 -4.70
CA VAL A 106 13.15 7.59 -5.60
C VAL A 106 13.31 8.05 -7.05
N LYS A 107 14.04 7.27 -7.83
CA LYS A 107 14.22 7.51 -9.28
C LYS A 107 13.42 6.48 -10.06
N LEU A 108 13.08 6.79 -11.30
CA LEU A 108 12.20 5.93 -12.11
C LEU A 108 12.72 4.50 -12.31
N GLY A 109 14.03 4.29 -12.22
CA GLY A 109 14.63 2.96 -12.31
C GLY A 109 14.66 2.16 -11.00
N ASP A 110 14.25 2.75 -9.90
CA ASP A 110 14.30 2.11 -8.59
C ASP A 110 13.16 1.10 -8.40
N ALA A 111 13.34 0.19 -7.45
CA ALA A 111 12.30 -0.76 -7.07
C ALA A 111 11.02 -0.01 -6.64
N PHE A 112 9.87 -0.49 -7.13
CA PHE A 112 8.56 0.06 -6.83
C PHE A 112 8.30 1.50 -7.30
N ALA A 113 9.23 2.09 -8.07
CA ALA A 113 9.15 3.48 -8.51
C ALA A 113 7.85 3.80 -9.27
N ALA A 114 7.41 2.91 -10.15
CA ALA A 114 6.18 3.12 -10.93
C ALA A 114 4.96 3.35 -10.03
N ALA A 115 4.77 2.50 -9.03
CA ALA A 115 3.68 2.62 -8.07
C ALA A 115 3.83 3.89 -7.22
N ILE A 116 5.03 4.20 -6.74
CA ILE A 116 5.32 5.37 -5.90
C ILE A 116 4.97 6.65 -6.67
N TYR A 117 5.48 6.82 -7.90
CA TYR A 117 5.21 8.02 -8.71
C TYR A 117 3.73 8.15 -9.05
N GLU A 118 3.06 7.07 -9.42
CA GLU A 118 1.63 7.13 -9.72
C GLU A 118 0.80 7.56 -8.51
N LEU A 119 1.12 7.07 -7.32
CA LEU A 119 0.40 7.48 -6.10
C LEU A 119 0.74 8.90 -5.64
N TYR A 120 1.95 9.40 -5.91
CA TYR A 120 2.25 10.83 -5.74
C TYR A 120 1.41 11.69 -6.69
N ARG A 121 1.34 11.30 -7.96
CA ARG A 121 0.54 12.01 -8.97
C ARG A 121 -0.95 11.97 -8.68
N ALA A 122 -1.42 10.92 -8.04
CA ALA A 122 -2.82 10.80 -7.60
C ALA A 122 -3.12 11.55 -6.29
N GLY A 123 -2.11 12.09 -5.60
CA GLY A 123 -2.30 12.77 -4.32
C GLY A 123 -2.52 11.84 -3.13
N ILE A 124 -2.27 10.53 -3.29
CA ILE A 124 -2.35 9.54 -2.22
C ILE A 124 -1.09 9.57 -1.35
N LEU A 125 0.06 9.85 -1.96
CA LEU A 125 1.34 10.08 -1.29
C LEU A 125 1.79 11.52 -1.48
N GLN A 126 2.50 12.08 -0.51
CA GLN A 126 3.09 13.42 -0.61
C GLN A 126 4.52 13.51 -0.09
N GLY A 127 5.04 12.43 0.49
CA GLY A 127 6.35 12.40 1.13
C GLY A 127 6.31 12.83 2.60
N ASN A 128 7.49 12.85 3.23
CA ASN A 128 7.66 13.07 4.67
C ASN A 128 8.13 14.51 4.99
N ASP A 129 8.47 15.30 3.98
CA ASP A 129 8.96 16.67 4.12
C ASP A 129 8.50 17.52 2.95
N THR A 130 8.87 18.80 2.94
CA THR A 130 8.51 19.74 1.86
C THR A 130 9.19 19.43 0.53
N ALA A 131 10.31 18.68 0.54
CA ALA A 131 10.98 18.23 -0.68
C ALA A 131 10.32 17.02 -1.32
N GLY A 132 9.38 16.38 -0.61
CA GLY A 132 8.68 15.20 -1.10
C GLY A 132 9.46 13.89 -0.90
N THR A 133 10.40 13.84 0.05
CA THR A 133 11.19 12.64 0.36
C THR A 133 10.29 11.50 0.82
N PHE A 134 10.43 10.32 0.23
CA PHE A 134 9.52 9.21 0.48
C PHE A 134 10.02 8.21 1.53
N ARG A 135 11.31 7.90 1.57
CA ARG A 135 11.96 6.88 2.41
C ARG A 135 11.44 5.47 2.11
N PRO A 136 11.69 4.94 0.90
CA PRO A 136 11.13 3.64 0.48
C PRO A 136 11.62 2.46 1.31
N GLU A 137 12.83 2.53 1.86
CA GLU A 137 13.44 1.43 2.64
C GLU A 137 13.03 1.42 4.12
N SER A 138 12.42 2.48 4.62
CA SER A 138 11.91 2.52 5.99
C SER A 138 10.67 1.65 6.14
N THR A 139 10.45 1.09 7.33
CA THR A 139 9.20 0.38 7.62
C THR A 139 8.04 1.37 7.70
N ILE A 140 6.83 0.90 7.41
CA ILE A 140 5.63 1.73 7.46
C ILE A 140 4.92 1.55 8.80
N LYS A 141 4.49 2.66 9.39
CA LYS A 141 3.68 2.65 10.62
C LYS A 141 2.19 2.46 10.27
N ARG A 142 1.44 1.88 11.20
CA ARG A 142 -0.01 1.68 11.04
C ARG A 142 -0.75 3.00 10.77
N SER A 143 -0.35 4.09 11.42
CA SER A 143 -0.93 5.42 11.19
C SER A 143 -0.69 5.93 9.76
N GLU A 144 0.49 5.70 9.22
CA GLU A 144 0.81 6.06 7.82
C GLU A 144 0.02 5.21 6.84
N ALA A 145 -0.07 3.90 7.09
CA ALA A 145 -0.87 2.98 6.28
C ALA A 145 -2.35 3.38 6.27
N ALA A 146 -2.90 3.76 7.44
CA ALA A 146 -4.28 4.23 7.54
C ALA A 146 -4.53 5.50 6.72
N ALA A 147 -3.59 6.45 6.73
CA ALA A 147 -3.69 7.66 5.93
C ALA A 147 -3.68 7.38 4.42
N ILE A 148 -2.83 6.44 3.97
CA ILE A 148 -2.77 6.02 2.57
C ILE A 148 -4.09 5.35 2.15
N LEU A 149 -4.60 4.42 2.96
CA LEU A 149 -5.87 3.74 2.70
C LEU A 149 -7.04 4.72 2.62
N LEU A 150 -7.09 5.70 3.53
CA LEU A 150 -8.13 6.74 3.49
C LEU A 150 -8.10 7.48 2.16
N ARG A 151 -6.93 7.89 1.68
CA ARG A 151 -6.80 8.62 0.42
C ARG A 151 -7.07 7.74 -0.81
N MET A 152 -6.82 6.45 -0.72
CA MET A 152 -7.20 5.50 -1.78
C MET A 152 -8.73 5.38 -1.87
N PHE A 153 -9.40 5.27 -0.72
CA PHE A 153 -10.85 5.08 -0.63
C PHE A 153 -11.64 6.38 -0.84
N GLU A 154 -11.12 7.51 -0.33
CA GLU A 154 -11.78 8.83 -0.34
C GLU A 154 -10.98 9.82 -1.21
N PRO A 155 -11.37 10.02 -2.48
CA PRO A 155 -10.68 10.99 -3.34
C PRO A 155 -10.61 12.41 -2.78
N SER A 156 -11.61 12.83 -1.99
CA SER A 156 -11.61 14.15 -1.33
C SER A 156 -10.51 14.33 -0.28
N ALA A 157 -9.94 13.25 0.23
CA ALA A 157 -8.83 13.27 1.20
C ALA A 157 -7.45 13.40 0.53
N ARG A 158 -7.38 13.30 -0.80
CA ARG A 158 -6.12 13.36 -1.55
C ARG A 158 -5.48 14.75 -1.50
N LYS A 159 -4.15 14.78 -1.59
CA LYS A 159 -3.36 15.99 -1.40
C LYS A 159 -2.97 16.61 -2.74
N SER A 160 -3.15 17.93 -2.86
CA SER A 160 -2.79 18.69 -4.05
C SER A 160 -1.43 19.38 -3.84
N PHE A 161 -0.49 19.16 -4.74
CA PHE A 161 0.85 19.76 -4.72
C PHE A 161 1.50 19.64 -6.10
N THR A 162 2.66 20.29 -6.25
CA THR A 162 3.51 20.17 -7.43
C THR A 162 4.92 19.83 -6.98
N LEU A 163 5.60 18.93 -7.67
CA LEU A 163 6.97 18.53 -7.37
C LEU A 163 7.82 18.50 -8.65
N GLY A 164 8.86 19.32 -8.67
CA GLY A 164 9.82 19.36 -9.77
C GLY A 164 9.26 19.89 -11.11
N ALA A 165 8.28 20.71 -11.05
CA ALA A 165 7.67 21.29 -12.28
C ALA A 165 8.56 22.37 -12.91
#